data_6b536d514d0c4e164f88c41ebec09bd5
#
_entry.id   6b536d514d0c4e164f88c41ebec09bd5
#
_cell.length_a   1.000
_cell.length_b   1.000
_cell.length_c   1.000
_cell.angle_alpha   90.00
_cell.angle_beta   90.00
_cell.angle_gamma   90.00
#
_symmetry.space_group_name_H-M   'P 1'
#
loop_
_entity.id
_entity.type
_entity.pdbx_description
1 polymer ?
#
loop_
_entity_poly.entity_id
_entity_poly.type
_entity_poly.pdbx_seq_one_letter_code
_entity_poly.pdbx_strand_id
1 'polypeptide(L)'
;TVTSASARESPRGHAISNVFRLGLYGLVKTISKEYAPSVRSNAVTPRFIMTDRIEYKVKRRAEQRGLTEEEALQSRVEEVSMDRAGKPEEFADAVAYLASPRSSYITGEIVSVDGGWSRYVL
;
A
#
# COMPACT_ATOMS: atom_id res chain seq x y z
N THR A 1 10.02 -2.25 -5.07
CA THR A 1 9.94 -1.25 -3.98
C THR A 1 8.59 -1.32 -3.29
N VAL A 2 8.58 -1.22 -1.95
CA VAL A 2 7.35 -1.04 -1.16
C VAL A 2 7.16 0.45 -0.86
N THR A 3 6.00 1.00 -1.21
CA THR A 3 5.68 2.41 -0.98
C THR A 3 4.34 2.57 -0.23
N SER A 4 3.46 3.47 -0.60
CA SER A 4 2.17 3.67 0.08
C SER A 4 1.18 4.39 -0.81
N ALA A 5 -0.10 4.06 -0.68
CA ALA A 5 -1.20 4.78 -1.31
C ALA A 5 -1.24 6.28 -0.91
N SER A 6 -0.63 6.68 0.21
CA SER A 6 -0.55 8.08 0.64
C SER A 6 0.12 9.01 -0.38
N ALA A 7 0.94 8.47 -1.29
CA ALA A 7 1.52 9.24 -2.38
C ALA A 7 0.47 9.76 -3.37
N ARG A 8 -0.65 9.05 -3.53
CA ARG A 8 -1.73 9.43 -4.46
C ARG A 8 -2.90 10.13 -3.76
N GLU A 9 -3.17 9.81 -2.51
CA GLU A 9 -4.31 10.36 -1.76
C GLU A 9 -3.97 11.55 -0.84
N SER A 10 -2.69 11.76 -0.56
CA SER A 10 -2.17 12.88 0.25
C SER A 10 -2.93 13.15 1.57
N PRO A 11 -3.07 12.18 2.46
CA PRO A 11 -3.80 12.36 3.71
C PRO A 11 -3.16 13.45 4.58
N ARG A 12 -3.97 14.16 5.35
CA ARG A 12 -3.51 15.20 6.28
C ARG A 12 -2.49 14.65 7.29
N GLY A 13 -1.51 15.46 7.64
CA GLY A 13 -0.47 15.11 8.62
C GLY A 13 0.63 14.18 8.07
N HIS A 14 0.64 13.89 6.76
CA HIS A 14 1.60 12.99 6.12
C HIS A 14 2.51 13.69 5.10
N ALA A 15 2.74 15.01 5.20
CA ALA A 15 3.45 15.81 4.21
C ALA A 15 4.79 15.18 3.78
N ILE A 16 5.67 14.86 4.73
CA ILE A 16 6.97 14.23 4.45
C ILE A 16 6.78 12.89 3.74
N SER A 17 5.89 12.04 4.26
CA SER A 17 5.60 10.74 3.65
C SER A 17 5.06 10.87 2.22
N ASN A 18 4.18 11.85 1.98
CA ASN A 18 3.57 12.07 0.67
C ASN A 18 4.65 12.45 -0.36
N VAL A 19 5.55 13.38 -0.01
CA VAL A 19 6.64 13.83 -0.91
C VAL A 19 7.58 12.66 -1.24
N PHE A 20 8.13 11.99 -0.21
CA PHE A 20 9.11 10.92 -0.45
C PHE A 20 8.51 9.73 -1.20
N ARG A 21 7.28 9.37 -0.91
CA ARG A 21 6.66 8.20 -1.58
C ARG A 21 6.25 8.49 -3.01
N LEU A 22 5.86 9.72 -3.32
CA LEU A 22 5.65 10.14 -4.71
C LEU A 22 6.98 10.16 -5.49
N GLY A 23 8.07 10.62 -4.87
CA GLY A 23 9.42 10.56 -5.45
C GLY A 23 9.85 9.13 -5.79
N LEU A 24 9.49 8.14 -4.95
CA LEU A 24 9.74 6.72 -5.24
C LEU A 24 9.00 6.24 -6.48
N TYR A 25 7.81 6.76 -6.79
CA TYR A 25 7.11 6.43 -8.04
C TYR A 25 7.88 6.91 -9.26
N GLY A 26 8.38 8.16 -9.20
CA GLY A 26 9.25 8.70 -10.23
C GLY A 26 10.52 7.86 -10.43
N LEU A 27 11.18 7.49 -9.33
CA LEU A 27 12.37 6.63 -9.36
C LEU A 27 12.08 5.26 -9.99
N VAL A 28 10.96 4.61 -9.64
CA VAL A 28 10.56 3.33 -10.23
C VAL A 28 10.38 3.46 -11.74
N LYS A 29 9.73 4.52 -12.21
CA LYS A 29 9.58 4.79 -13.66
C LYS A 29 10.93 5.05 -14.34
N THR A 30 11.80 5.82 -13.74
CA THR A 30 13.13 6.10 -14.28
C THR A 30 13.94 4.81 -14.44
N ILE A 31 14.06 4.02 -13.37
CA ILE A 31 14.80 2.74 -13.41
C ILE A 31 14.20 1.80 -14.46
N SER A 32 12.86 1.74 -14.58
CA SER A 32 12.22 0.86 -15.54
C SER A 32 12.54 1.19 -17.00
N LYS A 33 12.90 2.44 -17.28
CA LYS A 33 13.26 2.90 -18.64
C LYS A 33 14.76 2.83 -18.90
N GLU A 34 15.57 3.20 -17.92
CA GLU A 34 17.02 3.31 -18.10
C GLU A 34 17.73 1.96 -18.05
N TYR A 35 17.18 0.99 -17.30
CA TYR A 35 17.86 -0.29 -17.04
C TYR A 35 17.16 -1.53 -17.64
N ALA A 36 16.05 -1.34 -18.36
CA ALA A 36 15.45 -2.43 -19.12
C ALA A 36 16.36 -2.82 -20.30
N PRO A 37 16.42 -4.08 -20.71
CA PRO A 37 15.68 -5.24 -20.16
C PRO A 37 16.38 -5.93 -18.98
N SER A 38 17.55 -5.46 -18.56
CA SER A 38 18.36 -6.12 -17.54
C SER A 38 17.75 -6.03 -16.14
N VAL A 39 17.03 -4.94 -15.84
CA VAL A 39 16.37 -4.70 -14.55
C VAL A 39 14.92 -4.34 -14.77
N ARG A 40 14.04 -4.99 -14.05
CA ARG A 40 12.65 -4.60 -13.91
C ARG A 40 12.47 -3.84 -12.58
N SER A 41 11.75 -2.74 -12.60
CA SER A 41 11.48 -1.94 -11.41
C SER A 41 9.98 -1.71 -11.27
N ASN A 42 9.40 -2.17 -10.17
CA ASN A 42 8.00 -2.00 -9.85
C ASN A 42 7.83 -1.58 -8.39
N ALA A 43 6.71 -0.96 -8.07
CA ALA A 43 6.31 -0.65 -6.71
C ALA A 43 5.03 -1.39 -6.32
N VAL A 44 4.95 -1.75 -5.03
CA VAL A 44 3.72 -2.28 -4.41
C VAL A 44 3.30 -1.36 -3.28
N THR A 45 2.02 -1.00 -3.25
CA THR A 45 1.47 -0.08 -2.26
C THR A 45 0.47 -0.79 -1.37
N PRO A 46 0.84 -1.08 -0.11
CA PRO A 46 -0.11 -1.63 0.85
C PRO A 46 -1.06 -0.55 1.37
N ARG A 47 -2.29 -0.95 1.68
CA ARG A 47 -3.18 -0.19 2.54
C ARG A 47 -4.00 -1.12 3.39
N PHE A 48 -4.07 -0.83 4.71
CA PHE A 48 -4.82 -1.57 5.70
C PHE A 48 -4.51 -3.09 5.71
N ILE A 49 -3.21 -3.43 5.67
CA ILE A 49 -2.71 -4.79 5.88
C ILE A 49 -2.52 -4.99 7.38
N MET A 50 -3.12 -6.04 7.95
CA MET A 50 -3.08 -6.32 9.38
C MET A 50 -1.66 -6.73 9.79
N THR A 51 -1.01 -5.87 10.52
CA THR A 51 0.33 -6.01 11.08
C THR A 51 0.30 -5.44 12.48
N ASP A 52 1.29 -5.75 13.33
CA ASP A 52 1.42 -5.21 14.69
C ASP A 52 1.25 -3.68 14.72
N ARG A 53 1.76 -2.99 13.68
CA ARG A 53 1.60 -1.53 13.56
C ARG A 53 0.14 -1.12 13.34
N ILE A 54 -0.64 -1.87 12.58
CA ILE A 54 -2.04 -1.57 12.34
C ILE A 54 -2.87 -1.92 13.56
N GLU A 55 -2.60 -3.04 14.20
CA GLU A 55 -3.22 -3.41 15.49
C GLU A 55 -3.00 -2.31 16.54
N TYR A 56 -1.76 -1.86 16.70
CA TYR A 56 -1.45 -0.74 17.59
C TYR A 56 -2.23 0.54 17.24
N LYS A 57 -2.39 0.83 15.95
CA LYS A 57 -3.18 2.01 15.51
C LYS A 57 -4.67 1.85 15.78
N VAL A 58 -5.22 0.65 15.63
CA VAL A 58 -6.61 0.33 15.96
C VAL A 58 -6.84 0.55 17.46
N LYS A 59 -5.97 -0.01 18.30
CA LYS A 59 -6.01 0.17 19.76
C LYS A 59 -5.96 1.64 20.15
N ARG A 60 -5.00 2.40 19.64
CA ARG A 60 -4.92 3.84 19.90
C ARG A 60 -6.16 4.62 19.45
N ARG A 61 -6.76 4.25 18.32
CA ARG A 61 -7.98 4.87 17.82
C ARG A 61 -9.17 4.58 18.75
N ALA A 62 -9.27 3.34 19.24
CA ALA A 62 -10.28 2.93 20.22
C ALA A 62 -10.17 3.79 21.48
N GLU A 63 -8.99 3.88 22.07
CA GLU A 63 -8.72 4.71 23.26
C GLU A 63 -9.07 6.20 23.04
N GLN A 64 -8.65 6.78 21.90
CA GLN A 64 -8.88 8.21 21.60
C GLN A 64 -10.35 8.56 21.35
N ARG A 65 -11.18 7.60 20.96
CA ARG A 65 -12.58 7.82 20.59
C ARG A 65 -13.57 7.21 21.58
N GLY A 66 -13.09 6.56 22.63
CA GLY A 66 -13.93 5.85 23.59
C GLY A 66 -14.70 4.68 22.97
N LEU A 67 -14.10 4.00 22.00
CA LEU A 67 -14.64 2.83 21.31
C LEU A 67 -13.97 1.56 21.84
N THR A 68 -14.60 0.40 21.58
CA THR A 68 -13.91 -0.87 21.66
C THR A 68 -12.92 -1.03 20.49
N GLU A 69 -11.95 -1.93 20.62
CA GLU A 69 -11.02 -2.24 19.52
C GLU A 69 -11.77 -2.81 18.30
N GLU A 70 -12.82 -3.59 18.53
CA GLU A 70 -13.68 -4.14 17.49
C GLU A 70 -14.43 -3.04 16.72
N GLU A 71 -15.05 -2.09 17.41
CA GLU A 71 -15.70 -0.94 16.77
C GLU A 71 -14.71 -0.06 16.00
N ALA A 72 -13.53 0.16 16.56
CA ALA A 72 -12.46 0.92 15.90
C ALA A 72 -11.95 0.21 14.64
N LEU A 73 -11.82 -1.12 14.68
CA LEU A 73 -11.47 -1.96 13.53
C LEU A 73 -12.58 -1.90 12.49
N GLN A 74 -13.82 -2.16 12.88
CA GLN A 74 -14.97 -2.17 11.98
C GLN A 74 -15.12 -0.84 11.23
N SER A 75 -14.94 0.29 11.92
CA SER A 75 -14.97 1.62 11.29
C SER A 75 -13.90 1.82 10.20
N ARG A 76 -12.88 0.98 10.17
CA ARG A 76 -11.84 0.98 9.12
C ARG A 76 -12.13 -0.01 8.03
N VAL A 77 -12.71 -1.13 8.38
CA VAL A 77 -13.13 -2.17 7.43
C VAL A 77 -14.20 -1.65 6.48
N GLU A 78 -15.14 -0.85 6.95
CA GLU A 78 -16.18 -0.20 6.13
C GLU A 78 -15.62 0.70 5.00
N GLU A 79 -14.38 1.14 5.13
CA GLU A 79 -13.70 1.91 4.07
C GLU A 79 -13.11 1.00 2.96
N VAL A 80 -13.12 -0.33 3.15
CA VAL A 80 -12.47 -1.32 2.27
C VAL A 80 -13.53 -2.07 1.49
N SER A 81 -13.46 -2.08 0.17
CA SER A 81 -14.46 -2.76 -0.68
C SER A 81 -14.55 -4.27 -0.45
N MET A 82 -13.49 -4.89 0.08
CA MET A 82 -13.46 -6.31 0.43
C MET A 82 -13.98 -6.60 1.86
N ASP A 83 -14.52 -5.61 2.57
CA ASP A 83 -15.09 -5.70 3.91
C ASP A 83 -14.18 -6.39 4.96
N ARG A 84 -12.87 -6.25 4.80
CA ARG A 84 -11.87 -6.77 5.75
C ARG A 84 -10.52 -6.11 5.58
N ALA A 85 -9.67 -6.24 6.60
CA ALA A 85 -8.24 -5.96 6.45
C ALA A 85 -7.55 -7.05 5.59
N GLY A 86 -6.53 -6.66 4.85
CA GLY A 86 -5.66 -7.61 4.15
C GLY A 86 -4.73 -8.32 5.12
N LYS A 87 -4.28 -9.51 4.75
CA LYS A 87 -3.27 -10.28 5.49
C LYS A 87 -1.86 -9.96 4.97
N PRO A 88 -0.82 -10.03 5.80
CA PRO A 88 0.56 -9.86 5.35
C PRO A 88 0.95 -10.80 4.20
N GLU A 89 0.44 -12.03 4.20
CA GLU A 89 0.69 -13.03 3.18
C GLU A 89 0.14 -12.60 1.82
N GLU A 90 -1.06 -12.00 1.78
CA GLU A 90 -1.67 -11.49 0.54
C GLU A 90 -0.83 -10.37 -0.09
N PHE A 91 -0.20 -9.55 0.74
CA PHE A 91 0.74 -8.54 0.27
C PHE A 91 2.06 -9.17 -0.22
N ALA A 92 2.57 -10.15 0.52
CA ALA A 92 3.80 -10.87 0.18
C ALA A 92 3.67 -11.64 -1.15
N ASP A 93 2.51 -12.23 -1.44
CA ASP A 93 2.23 -12.92 -2.69
C ASP A 93 2.33 -11.98 -3.90
N ALA A 94 1.82 -10.76 -3.80
CA ALA A 94 1.95 -9.75 -4.86
C ALA A 94 3.41 -9.35 -5.08
N VAL A 95 4.18 -9.18 -4.01
CA VAL A 95 5.62 -8.90 -4.08
C VAL A 95 6.38 -10.07 -4.71
N ALA A 96 6.11 -11.30 -4.28
CA ALA A 96 6.73 -12.51 -4.81
C ALA A 96 6.43 -12.69 -6.31
N TYR A 97 5.18 -12.46 -6.72
CA TYR A 97 4.81 -12.48 -8.13
C TYR A 97 5.63 -11.48 -8.95
N LEU A 98 5.68 -10.22 -8.53
CA LEU A 98 6.42 -9.16 -9.24
C LEU A 98 7.94 -9.38 -9.24
N ALA A 99 8.48 -10.07 -8.24
CA ALA A 99 9.89 -10.45 -8.18
C ALA A 99 10.23 -11.68 -9.03
N SER A 100 9.23 -12.48 -9.43
CA SER A 100 9.42 -13.74 -10.14
C SER A 100 9.54 -13.54 -11.66
N PRO A 101 10.06 -14.56 -12.40
CA PRO A 101 10.03 -14.57 -13.86
C PRO A 101 8.63 -14.52 -14.48
N ARG A 102 7.59 -14.86 -13.73
CA ARG A 102 6.19 -14.84 -14.20
C ARG A 102 5.70 -13.44 -14.54
N SER A 103 6.33 -12.40 -14.00
CA SER A 103 6.05 -11.00 -14.30
C SER A 103 7.09 -10.38 -15.25
N SER A 104 7.74 -11.17 -16.09
CA SER A 104 8.87 -10.75 -16.94
C SER A 104 8.56 -9.57 -17.88
N TYR A 105 7.30 -9.34 -18.19
CA TYR A 105 6.87 -8.21 -19.04
C TYR A 105 6.22 -7.06 -18.26
N ILE A 106 6.38 -7.04 -16.91
CA ILE A 106 5.86 -5.99 -16.04
C ILE A 106 7.05 -5.18 -15.48
N THR A 107 7.14 -3.91 -15.86
CA THR A 107 8.14 -2.96 -15.33
C THR A 107 7.58 -1.55 -15.33
N GLY A 108 7.97 -0.75 -14.34
CA GLY A 108 7.51 0.62 -14.17
C GLY A 108 6.10 0.73 -13.57
N GLU A 109 5.54 -0.35 -13.04
CA GLU A 109 4.17 -0.38 -12.53
C GLU A 109 4.12 -0.13 -11.01
N ILE A 110 2.96 0.40 -10.60
CA ILE A 110 2.64 0.67 -9.19
C ILE A 110 1.35 -0.09 -8.88
N VAL A 111 1.52 -1.24 -8.24
CA VAL A 111 0.43 -2.16 -7.92
C VAL A 111 -0.09 -1.89 -6.52
N SER A 112 -1.39 -1.62 -6.42
CA SER A 112 -2.07 -1.46 -5.12
C SER A 112 -2.54 -2.81 -4.59
N VAL A 113 -2.26 -3.06 -3.30
CA VAL A 113 -2.75 -4.21 -2.54
C VAL A 113 -3.48 -3.65 -1.32
N ASP A 114 -4.73 -3.27 -1.50
CA ASP A 114 -5.47 -2.44 -0.57
C ASP A 114 -6.95 -2.82 -0.41
N GLY A 115 -7.38 -3.93 -1.01
CA GLY A 115 -8.76 -4.41 -0.93
C GLY A 115 -9.79 -3.48 -1.56
N GLY A 116 -9.36 -2.61 -2.49
CA GLY A 116 -10.24 -1.63 -3.14
C GLY A 116 -10.50 -0.38 -2.28
N TRP A 117 -9.63 -0.09 -1.31
CA TRP A 117 -9.79 1.09 -0.48
C TRP A 117 -9.45 2.40 -1.21
N SER A 118 -8.46 2.39 -2.09
CA SER A 118 -8.04 3.59 -2.81
C SER A 118 -9.12 4.03 -3.80
N ARG A 119 -9.38 5.35 -3.84
CA ARG A 119 -10.45 5.94 -4.65
C ARG A 119 -9.97 6.57 -5.96
N TYR A 120 -8.67 6.55 -6.20
CA TYR A 120 -8.12 7.05 -7.47
C TYR A 120 -8.29 6.00 -8.58
N VAL A 121 -8.49 6.49 -9.80
CA VAL A 121 -8.63 5.64 -11.00
C VAL A 121 -7.29 5.50 -11.72
N LEU A 122 -6.41 6.50 -11.64
CA LEU A 122 -5.10 6.57 -12.31
C LEU A 122 -3.99 6.92 -11.33
#